data_cdbdeca81a587d78b8ebf6ab4315d7fb
#
_entry.id   cdbdeca81a587d78b8ebf6ab4315d7fb
#
_cell.length_a   1.000
_cell.length_b   1.000
_cell.length_c   1.000
_cell.angle_alpha   90.00
_cell.angle_beta   90.00
_cell.angle_gamma   90.00
#
_symmetry.space_group_name_H-M   'P 1'
#
loop_
_entity.id
_entity.type
_entity.pdbx_description
1 polymer ?
#
loop_
_entity_poly.entity_id
_entity_poly.type
_entity_poly.pdbx_seq_one_letter_code
_entity_poly.pdbx_strand_id
1 'polypeptide(L)'
;IISGDPAKYVKPTGTKHLELFIVEGDSALGSAKSCRDSKSQSLYPIRGKLINTFGKSKAEVFKNEEIASITKIITGLDHYDPNFDANKSRYDKIIFMADGDPDGSHIKTLLLRFFLMYFPDFIKKGKVYAAVPPLFGLKKGGKVIKYFTTNAEVAKYVQNQFGKIHVIEDKTTKKKLSNNDIIRLFAINMDYTEIIDRDAAVCGVHPKLLEDILIQIADDIEFSSRTNEYFAMAKARFSVTAIDKATLTGFINEGIQFDLKNFKIEALKKRIESKYRFMHVSVVNGHIVFEGLAYDKQQRIIIGEQFISNCYDAIKLIAKNDRAYFRVDGKVISLYELMSMANAMMPNLKRYKGLGEQNPSELKESTMGIENRTLIQYTMDSAKEEIEMIRIIDEDRGSLLRGITITKQDIE
;
A
#
# COMPACT_ATOMS: atom_id res chain seq x y z
N ILE A 1 -7.27 -22.99 30.90
CA ILE A 1 -6.17 -23.96 30.72
C ILE A 1 -6.42 -24.70 29.43
N ILE A 2 -5.56 -24.50 28.43
CA ILE A 2 -5.63 -25.22 27.13
C ILE A 2 -5.02 -26.58 27.38
N SER A 3 -5.87 -27.63 27.50
CA SER A 3 -5.41 -29.01 27.59
C SER A 3 -4.93 -29.46 26.21
N GLY A 4 -3.69 -29.90 26.07
CA GLY A 4 -3.10 -30.32 24.80
C GLY A 4 -2.47 -29.16 24.01
N ASP A 5 -2.10 -29.38 22.74
CA ASP A 5 -1.60 -28.32 21.88
C ASP A 5 -2.74 -27.43 21.38
N PRO A 6 -2.44 -26.14 21.11
CA PRO A 6 -3.43 -25.23 20.55
C PRO A 6 -4.03 -25.77 19.25
N ALA A 7 -5.34 -25.59 19.11
CA ALA A 7 -6.03 -25.92 17.85
C ALA A 7 -5.34 -25.18 16.70
N LYS A 8 -5.21 -25.85 15.53
CA LYS A 8 -4.54 -25.30 14.33
C LYS A 8 -3.02 -25.15 14.38
N TYR A 9 -2.39 -25.42 15.51
CA TYR A 9 -0.93 -25.46 15.54
C TYR A 9 -0.41 -26.62 14.74
N VAL A 10 0.39 -26.34 13.71
CA VAL A 10 1.03 -27.33 12.85
C VAL A 10 2.45 -27.58 13.36
N LYS A 11 2.64 -28.71 14.05
CA LYS A 11 3.91 -29.10 14.67
C LYS A 11 4.99 -29.43 13.64
N PRO A 12 6.27 -29.17 13.98
CA PRO A 12 7.39 -29.74 13.23
C PRO A 12 7.55 -31.23 13.59
N THR A 13 8.11 -31.99 12.69
CA THR A 13 8.42 -33.42 12.94
C THR A 13 9.82 -33.65 13.50
N GLY A 14 10.70 -32.65 13.34
CA GLY A 14 12.06 -32.66 13.89
C GLY A 14 12.20 -31.94 15.21
N THR A 15 13.43 -31.87 15.73
CA THR A 15 13.75 -31.30 17.04
C THR A 15 14.87 -30.27 17.02
N LYS A 16 15.51 -30.03 15.86
CA LYS A 16 16.64 -29.09 15.70
C LYS A 16 16.31 -27.99 14.71
N HIS A 17 16.87 -26.84 14.92
CA HIS A 17 16.73 -25.65 14.07
C HIS A 17 15.28 -25.30 13.77
N LEU A 18 14.46 -25.30 14.84
CA LEU A 18 13.03 -25.10 14.71
C LEU A 18 12.68 -23.64 14.51
N GLU A 19 11.78 -23.40 13.58
CA GLU A 19 11.21 -22.09 13.26
C GLU A 19 9.70 -22.13 13.46
N LEU A 20 9.16 -21.09 14.11
CA LEU A 20 7.72 -20.88 14.24
C LEU A 20 7.29 -19.75 13.31
N PHE A 21 6.48 -20.06 12.31
CA PHE A 21 5.80 -19.02 11.52
C PHE A 21 4.44 -18.72 12.15
N ILE A 22 4.25 -17.49 12.56
CA ILE A 22 2.94 -16.94 12.96
C ILE A 22 2.35 -16.30 11.72
N VAL A 23 1.28 -16.92 11.19
CA VAL A 23 0.74 -16.65 9.85
C VAL A 23 -0.56 -15.88 9.95
N GLU A 24 -0.73 -14.86 9.13
CA GLU A 24 -1.99 -14.11 9.03
C GLU A 24 -3.05 -14.92 8.31
N GLY A 25 -4.09 -15.31 9.07
CA GLY A 25 -5.30 -15.94 8.56
C GLY A 25 -5.15 -17.40 8.12
N ASP A 26 -6.30 -18.02 7.91
CA ASP A 26 -6.41 -19.41 7.47
C ASP A 26 -6.11 -19.59 5.97
N SER A 27 -6.26 -18.53 5.16
CA SER A 27 -6.00 -18.57 3.71
C SER A 27 -4.53 -18.83 3.38
N ALA A 28 -3.62 -18.19 4.08
CA ALA A 28 -2.19 -18.40 3.91
C ALA A 28 -1.71 -19.73 4.54
N LEU A 29 -2.40 -20.21 5.59
CA LEU A 29 -2.04 -21.45 6.27
C LEU A 29 -2.04 -22.67 5.34
N GLY A 30 -3.02 -22.77 4.43
CA GLY A 30 -3.14 -23.88 3.49
C GLY A 30 -1.91 -24.01 2.58
N SER A 31 -1.53 -22.93 1.93
CA SER A 31 -0.33 -22.86 1.07
C SER A 31 0.94 -23.08 1.88
N ALA A 32 1.06 -22.45 3.06
CA ALA A 32 2.21 -22.60 3.94
C ALA A 32 2.39 -24.03 4.43
N LYS A 33 1.30 -24.70 4.82
CA LYS A 33 1.32 -26.10 5.26
C LYS A 33 1.81 -27.04 4.16
N SER A 34 1.44 -26.77 2.92
CA SER A 34 1.82 -27.58 1.76
C SER A 34 3.28 -27.41 1.34
N CYS A 35 3.89 -26.26 1.63
CA CYS A 35 5.23 -25.93 1.14
C CYS A 35 6.32 -25.88 2.22
N ARG A 36 5.96 -25.90 3.51
CA ARG A 36 6.92 -25.84 4.61
C ARG A 36 7.89 -27.01 4.62
N ASP A 37 9.07 -26.80 5.17
CA ASP A 37 9.89 -27.93 5.63
C ASP A 37 9.27 -28.50 6.92
N SER A 38 8.65 -29.66 6.81
CA SER A 38 7.96 -30.29 7.94
C SER A 38 8.89 -30.65 9.09
N LYS A 39 10.20 -30.81 8.85
CA LYS A 39 11.16 -31.16 9.90
C LYS A 39 11.48 -29.99 10.81
N SER A 40 11.61 -28.79 10.23
CA SER A 40 12.10 -27.61 10.95
C SER A 40 11.03 -26.51 11.14
N GLN A 41 10.02 -26.42 10.26
CA GLN A 41 9.06 -25.33 10.26
C GLN A 41 7.70 -25.73 10.83
N SER A 42 7.26 -24.98 11.82
CA SER A 42 5.94 -25.06 12.41
C SER A 42 5.12 -23.82 12.05
N LEU A 43 3.80 -23.95 12.08
CA LEU A 43 2.88 -22.89 11.69
C LEU A 43 1.83 -22.68 12.77
N TYR A 44 1.49 -21.43 13.03
CA TYR A 44 0.35 -21.05 13.85
C TYR A 44 -0.41 -19.89 13.17
N PRO A 45 -1.65 -20.09 12.71
CA PRO A 45 -2.45 -19.03 12.11
C PRO A 45 -3.07 -18.16 13.19
N ILE A 46 -3.02 -16.85 13.01
CA ILE A 46 -3.76 -15.89 13.82
C ILE A 46 -5.05 -15.54 13.10
N ARG A 47 -6.17 -15.55 13.81
CA ARG A 47 -7.47 -15.13 13.30
C ARG A 47 -7.76 -13.69 13.67
N GLY A 48 -7.94 -12.84 12.66
CA GLY A 48 -8.27 -11.43 12.87
C GLY A 48 -7.15 -10.64 13.54
N LYS A 49 -7.49 -9.45 14.04
CA LYS A 49 -6.53 -8.59 14.73
C LYS A 49 -6.28 -9.13 16.15
N LEU A 50 -5.01 -9.37 16.45
CA LEU A 50 -4.58 -9.72 17.81
C LEU A 50 -5.06 -8.61 18.78
N ILE A 51 -5.35 -8.99 20.02
CA ILE A 51 -5.69 -8.00 21.04
C ILE A 51 -4.57 -6.96 21.18
N ASN A 52 -4.94 -5.68 21.13
CA ASN A 52 -3.98 -4.62 21.47
C ASN A 52 -3.70 -4.69 22.97
N THR A 53 -2.46 -5.00 23.32
CA THR A 53 -2.04 -5.18 24.72
C THR A 53 -1.89 -3.88 25.49
N PHE A 54 -2.03 -2.71 24.84
CA PHE A 54 -1.90 -1.41 25.49
C PHE A 54 -3.09 -1.11 26.42
N GLY A 55 -2.79 -0.68 27.64
CA GLY A 55 -3.82 -0.35 28.64
C GLY A 55 -4.62 -1.54 29.15
N LYS A 56 -4.25 -2.78 28.79
CA LYS A 56 -4.88 -4.01 29.27
C LYS A 56 -4.14 -4.59 30.46
N SER A 57 -4.89 -5.13 31.41
CA SER A 57 -4.31 -5.92 32.49
C SER A 57 -3.74 -7.25 31.98
N LYS A 58 -2.73 -7.79 32.66
CA LYS A 58 -2.16 -9.11 32.31
C LYS A 58 -3.24 -10.19 32.23
N ALA A 59 -4.21 -10.17 33.15
CA ALA A 59 -5.31 -11.14 33.15
C ALA A 59 -6.17 -11.07 31.88
N GLU A 60 -6.46 -9.87 31.37
CA GLU A 60 -7.20 -9.68 30.13
C GLU A 60 -6.39 -10.14 28.91
N VAL A 61 -5.10 -9.81 28.87
CA VAL A 61 -4.22 -10.20 27.75
C VAL A 61 -4.13 -11.72 27.64
N PHE A 62 -3.86 -12.44 28.73
CA PHE A 62 -3.70 -13.90 28.72
C PHE A 62 -5.02 -14.69 28.75
N LYS A 63 -6.18 -14.01 28.87
CA LYS A 63 -7.50 -14.60 28.56
C LYS A 63 -7.75 -14.73 27.07
N ASN A 64 -7.04 -13.95 26.25
CA ASN A 64 -7.15 -14.04 24.79
C ASN A 64 -6.57 -15.38 24.32
N GLU A 65 -7.37 -16.16 23.59
CA GLU A 65 -7.01 -17.52 23.15
C GLU A 65 -5.78 -17.53 22.24
N GLU A 66 -5.63 -16.53 21.36
CA GLU A 66 -4.49 -16.43 20.45
C GLU A 66 -3.20 -16.16 21.24
N ILE A 67 -3.24 -15.24 22.20
CA ILE A 67 -2.11 -14.93 23.10
C ILE A 67 -1.73 -16.13 23.96
N ALA A 68 -2.71 -16.80 24.57
CA ALA A 68 -2.48 -18.01 25.36
C ALA A 68 -1.85 -19.13 24.52
N SER A 69 -2.34 -19.31 23.29
CA SER A 69 -1.81 -20.30 22.35
C SER A 69 -0.37 -19.99 21.94
N ILE A 70 -0.07 -18.75 21.57
CA ILE A 70 1.30 -18.31 21.23
C ILE A 70 2.22 -18.55 22.43
N THR A 71 1.79 -18.14 23.63
CA THR A 71 2.56 -18.34 24.88
C THR A 71 2.90 -19.80 25.07
N LYS A 72 1.92 -20.69 24.98
CA LYS A 72 2.13 -22.14 25.13
C LYS A 72 3.07 -22.70 24.06
N ILE A 73 2.92 -22.28 22.81
CA ILE A 73 3.76 -22.76 21.70
C ILE A 73 5.23 -22.36 21.92
N ILE A 74 5.50 -21.11 22.32
CA ILE A 74 6.88 -20.60 22.44
C ILE A 74 7.57 -21.00 23.75
N THR A 75 6.81 -21.20 24.84
CA THR A 75 7.36 -21.52 26.16
C THR A 75 7.20 -22.98 26.56
N GLY A 76 6.19 -23.66 26.03
CA GLY A 76 5.75 -24.97 26.51
C GLY A 76 4.92 -24.92 27.81
N LEU A 77 4.63 -23.75 28.34
CA LEU A 77 3.91 -23.54 29.58
C LEU A 77 2.45 -23.17 29.31
N ASP A 78 1.54 -23.60 30.19
CA ASP A 78 0.11 -23.23 30.12
C ASP A 78 -0.19 -21.88 30.78
N HIS A 79 0.82 -21.17 31.26
CA HIS A 79 0.71 -19.88 31.91
C HIS A 79 1.87 -18.97 31.53
N TYR A 80 1.69 -17.67 31.74
CA TYR A 80 2.74 -16.68 31.53
C TYR A 80 3.76 -16.71 32.70
N ASP A 81 5.04 -16.90 32.36
CA ASP A 81 6.16 -16.73 33.27
C ASP A 81 6.97 -15.50 32.86
N PRO A 82 7.01 -14.43 33.69
CA PRO A 82 7.76 -13.22 33.39
C PRO A 82 9.29 -13.42 33.34
N ASN A 83 9.77 -14.50 33.93
CA ASN A 83 11.20 -14.85 34.00
C ASN A 83 11.58 -15.94 33.00
N PHE A 84 10.73 -16.24 32.03
CA PHE A 84 11.03 -17.28 31.04
C PHE A 84 12.27 -16.92 30.22
N ASP A 85 13.27 -17.78 30.28
CA ASP A 85 14.48 -17.65 29.46
C ASP A 85 14.21 -18.14 28.03
N ALA A 86 14.33 -17.25 27.06
CA ALA A 86 14.09 -17.55 25.64
C ALA A 86 15.01 -18.65 25.09
N ASN A 87 16.15 -18.96 25.72
CA ASN A 87 16.99 -20.10 25.33
C ASN A 87 16.35 -21.46 25.65
N LYS A 88 15.38 -21.50 26.57
CA LYS A 88 14.60 -22.72 26.86
C LYS A 88 13.49 -22.97 25.86
N SER A 89 13.19 -22.00 25.00
CA SER A 89 12.26 -22.20 23.90
C SER A 89 12.82 -23.21 22.92
N ARG A 90 11.95 -24.09 22.43
CA ARG A 90 12.31 -25.02 21.36
C ARG A 90 12.62 -24.35 20.02
N TYR A 91 12.24 -23.07 19.85
CA TYR A 91 12.39 -22.33 18.61
C TYR A 91 13.66 -21.49 18.58
N ASP A 92 14.40 -21.59 17.49
CA ASP A 92 15.51 -20.72 17.17
C ASP A 92 15.02 -19.39 16.57
N LYS A 93 13.92 -19.44 15.81
CA LYS A 93 13.30 -18.26 15.21
C LYS A 93 11.77 -18.28 15.37
N ILE A 94 11.22 -17.12 15.65
CA ILE A 94 9.80 -16.83 15.62
C ILE A 94 9.61 -15.80 14.52
N ILE A 95 8.86 -16.13 13.48
CA ILE A 95 8.78 -15.38 12.24
C ILE A 95 7.34 -14.92 12.03
N PHE A 96 7.11 -13.60 12.02
CA PHE A 96 5.81 -13.03 11.69
C PHE A 96 5.66 -13.02 10.17
N MET A 97 4.66 -13.72 9.66
CA MET A 97 4.36 -13.85 8.25
C MET A 97 2.96 -13.31 7.99
N ALA A 98 2.89 -12.03 7.68
CA ALA A 98 1.66 -11.29 7.38
C ALA A 98 1.75 -10.65 6.00
N ASP A 99 0.60 -10.29 5.46
CA ASP A 99 0.48 -9.66 4.15
C ASP A 99 1.28 -8.34 4.06
N GLY A 100 1.62 -7.93 2.84
CA GLY A 100 2.38 -6.71 2.58
C GLY A 100 1.55 -5.43 2.63
N ASP A 101 0.30 -5.50 3.06
CA ASP A 101 -0.65 -4.40 3.15
C ASP A 101 -0.65 -3.70 4.53
N PRO A 102 -1.43 -2.62 4.73
CA PRO A 102 -1.53 -1.94 6.02
C PRO A 102 -2.07 -2.81 7.16
N ASP A 103 -3.01 -3.73 6.87
CA ASP A 103 -3.58 -4.61 7.88
C ASP A 103 -2.55 -5.64 8.36
N GLY A 104 -1.79 -6.23 7.46
CA GLY A 104 -0.69 -7.14 7.81
C GLY A 104 0.44 -6.42 8.57
N SER A 105 0.72 -5.15 8.25
CA SER A 105 1.65 -4.33 9.02
C SER A 105 1.14 -4.09 10.45
N HIS A 106 -0.15 -3.83 10.62
CA HIS A 106 -0.77 -3.67 11.94
C HIS A 106 -0.69 -4.95 12.78
N ILE A 107 -0.94 -6.12 12.16
CA ILE A 107 -0.81 -7.42 12.83
C ILE A 107 0.62 -7.66 13.31
N LYS A 108 1.62 -7.40 12.47
CA LYS A 108 3.04 -7.51 12.87
C LYS A 108 3.37 -6.64 14.07
N THR A 109 2.87 -5.41 14.09
CA THR A 109 3.10 -4.49 15.22
C THR A 109 2.42 -4.95 16.51
N LEU A 110 1.20 -5.48 16.44
CA LEU A 110 0.52 -6.02 17.62
C LEU A 110 1.28 -7.22 18.20
N LEU A 111 1.79 -8.12 17.34
CA LEU A 111 2.67 -9.22 17.74
C LEU A 111 3.97 -8.70 18.37
N LEU A 112 4.63 -7.77 17.70
CA LEU A 112 5.88 -7.19 18.18
C LEU A 112 5.72 -6.55 19.55
N ARG A 113 4.61 -5.83 19.75
CA ARG A 113 4.25 -5.23 21.03
C ARG A 113 4.04 -6.28 22.12
N PHE A 114 3.34 -7.37 21.80
CA PHE A 114 3.16 -8.47 22.74
C PHE A 114 4.52 -9.04 23.17
N PHE A 115 5.43 -9.30 22.22
CA PHE A 115 6.77 -9.80 22.55
C PHE A 115 7.58 -8.77 23.37
N LEU A 116 7.54 -7.50 23.00
CA LEU A 116 8.28 -6.46 23.72
C LEU A 116 7.81 -6.32 25.18
N MET A 117 6.50 -6.41 25.41
CA MET A 117 5.91 -6.23 26.74
C MET A 117 6.04 -7.46 27.65
N TYR A 118 5.87 -8.65 27.09
CA TYR A 118 5.74 -9.86 27.88
C TYR A 118 6.90 -10.84 27.70
N PHE A 119 7.56 -10.83 26.57
CA PHE A 119 8.67 -11.73 26.24
C PHE A 119 9.87 -11.01 25.63
N PRO A 120 10.36 -9.89 26.23
CA PRO A 120 11.45 -9.09 25.66
C PRO A 120 12.75 -9.88 25.48
N ASP A 121 12.94 -10.96 26.22
CA ASP A 121 14.12 -11.82 26.11
C ASP A 121 14.23 -12.51 24.75
N PHE A 122 13.12 -12.83 24.09
CA PHE A 122 13.16 -13.35 22.70
C PHE A 122 13.70 -12.32 21.71
N ILE A 123 13.37 -11.02 21.87
CA ILE A 123 13.88 -9.95 21.04
C ILE A 123 15.37 -9.71 21.36
N LYS A 124 15.73 -9.63 22.65
CA LYS A 124 17.13 -9.45 23.09
C LYS A 124 18.06 -10.54 22.56
N LYS A 125 17.58 -11.77 22.48
CA LYS A 125 18.33 -12.92 21.97
C LYS A 125 18.22 -13.10 20.46
N GLY A 126 17.64 -12.13 19.76
CA GLY A 126 17.56 -12.11 18.31
C GLY A 126 16.72 -13.24 17.71
N LYS A 127 15.69 -13.71 18.44
CA LYS A 127 14.83 -14.81 17.99
C LYS A 127 13.56 -14.36 17.24
N VAL A 128 13.26 -13.05 17.19
CA VAL A 128 12.03 -12.51 16.58
C VAL A 128 12.34 -11.87 15.24
N TYR A 129 11.58 -12.27 14.22
CA TYR A 129 11.76 -11.85 12.83
C TYR A 129 10.43 -11.51 12.18
N ALA A 130 10.47 -10.65 11.16
CA ALA A 130 9.40 -10.51 10.16
C ALA A 130 9.84 -11.11 8.84
N ALA A 131 9.00 -11.91 8.21
CA ALA A 131 9.17 -12.30 6.82
C ALA A 131 8.79 -11.13 5.90
N VAL A 132 9.53 -10.97 4.80
CA VAL A 132 9.25 -9.99 3.76
C VAL A 132 8.71 -10.72 2.55
N PRO A 133 7.36 -10.85 2.42
CA PRO A 133 6.79 -11.45 1.23
C PRO A 133 6.98 -10.53 0.01
N PRO A 134 7.04 -11.08 -1.20
CA PRO A 134 7.12 -10.26 -2.40
C PRO A 134 5.80 -9.57 -2.67
N LEU A 135 5.88 -8.32 -3.13
CA LEU A 135 4.71 -7.60 -3.65
C LEU A 135 4.42 -7.95 -5.12
N PHE A 136 5.45 -8.38 -5.88
CA PHE A 136 5.31 -8.72 -7.28
C PHE A 136 6.11 -9.96 -7.67
N GLY A 137 5.59 -10.67 -8.67
CA GLY A 137 6.28 -11.78 -9.34
C GLY A 137 6.26 -11.61 -10.86
N LEU A 138 7.44 -11.58 -11.48
CA LEU A 138 7.55 -11.59 -12.95
C LEU A 138 7.51 -13.02 -13.45
N LYS A 139 6.50 -13.34 -14.27
CA LYS A 139 6.29 -14.69 -14.81
C LYS A 139 6.83 -14.83 -16.23
N LYS A 140 7.38 -16.01 -16.55
CA LYS A 140 7.73 -16.44 -17.89
C LYS A 140 7.39 -17.93 -18.02
N GLY A 141 6.60 -18.26 -19.05
CA GLY A 141 6.17 -19.67 -19.26
C GLY A 141 5.41 -20.26 -18.07
N GLY A 142 4.60 -19.45 -17.37
CA GLY A 142 3.82 -19.88 -16.20
C GLY A 142 4.59 -19.93 -14.87
N LYS A 143 5.92 -19.84 -14.88
CA LYS A 143 6.77 -19.81 -13.68
C LYS A 143 7.20 -18.41 -13.34
N VAL A 144 7.34 -18.10 -12.05
CA VAL A 144 7.93 -16.85 -11.59
C VAL A 144 9.44 -16.94 -11.77
N ILE A 145 10.00 -16.00 -12.52
CA ILE A 145 11.44 -15.91 -12.79
C ILE A 145 12.13 -14.87 -11.91
N LYS A 146 11.37 -13.97 -11.31
CA LYS A 146 11.87 -12.95 -10.39
C LYS A 146 10.78 -12.45 -9.46
N TYR A 147 11.13 -12.29 -8.20
CA TYR A 147 10.30 -11.66 -7.18
C TYR A 147 10.82 -10.24 -6.86
N PHE A 148 9.90 -9.35 -6.49
CA PHE A 148 10.22 -8.00 -6.04
C PHE A 148 9.44 -7.69 -4.77
N THR A 149 10.10 -7.07 -3.81
CA THR A 149 9.53 -6.73 -2.50
C THR A 149 9.05 -5.28 -2.42
N THR A 150 9.46 -4.44 -3.36
CA THR A 150 9.11 -3.01 -3.40
C THR A 150 8.83 -2.53 -4.81
N ASN A 151 8.03 -1.45 -4.92
CA ASN A 151 7.85 -0.73 -6.19
C ASN A 151 9.19 -0.22 -6.78
N ALA A 152 10.11 0.19 -5.91
CA ALA A 152 11.42 0.68 -6.33
C ALA A 152 12.26 -0.40 -7.02
N GLU A 153 12.19 -1.65 -6.57
CA GLU A 153 12.87 -2.78 -7.21
C GLU A 153 12.31 -3.06 -8.61
N VAL A 154 10.97 -3.02 -8.73
CA VAL A 154 10.29 -3.14 -10.04
C VAL A 154 10.72 -1.99 -10.94
N ALA A 155 10.63 -0.75 -10.46
CA ALA A 155 11.01 0.44 -11.22
C ALA A 155 12.47 0.40 -11.70
N LYS A 156 13.38 -0.05 -10.84
CA LYS A 156 14.80 -0.24 -11.21
C LYS A 156 14.97 -1.31 -12.30
N TYR A 157 14.22 -2.39 -12.20
CA TYR A 157 14.25 -3.44 -13.22
C TYR A 157 13.74 -2.91 -14.57
N VAL A 158 12.59 -2.20 -14.55
CA VAL A 158 12.01 -1.56 -15.76
C VAL A 158 12.99 -0.56 -16.34
N GLN A 159 13.54 0.34 -15.54
CA GLN A 159 14.48 1.35 -16.00
C GLN A 159 15.70 0.72 -16.70
N ASN A 160 16.23 -0.38 -16.14
CA ASN A 160 17.36 -1.09 -16.74
C ASN A 160 17.02 -1.70 -18.11
N GLN A 161 15.78 -2.12 -18.34
CA GLN A 161 15.33 -2.63 -19.64
C GLN A 161 14.98 -1.47 -20.59
N PHE A 162 14.17 -0.53 -20.11
CA PHE A 162 13.70 0.62 -20.86
C PHE A 162 14.85 1.51 -21.34
N GLY A 163 15.80 1.83 -20.46
CA GLY A 163 16.94 2.68 -20.77
C GLY A 163 17.95 2.10 -21.76
N LYS A 164 17.87 0.80 -22.08
CA LYS A 164 18.64 0.19 -23.17
C LYS A 164 18.08 0.51 -24.55
N ILE A 165 16.80 0.84 -24.62
CA ILE A 165 16.03 1.00 -25.85
C ILE A 165 15.62 2.46 -26.05
N HIS A 166 15.27 3.16 -24.97
CA HIS A 166 14.64 4.48 -25.00
C HIS A 166 15.43 5.51 -24.21
N VAL A 167 15.40 6.75 -24.68
CA VAL A 167 15.92 7.92 -23.99
C VAL A 167 14.76 8.80 -23.57
N ILE A 168 14.66 9.08 -22.26
CA ILE A 168 13.63 9.97 -21.69
C ILE A 168 14.26 11.33 -21.43
N GLU A 169 13.64 12.38 -21.94
CA GLU A 169 14.05 13.76 -21.78
C GLU A 169 12.89 14.58 -21.19
N ASP A 170 13.24 15.63 -20.45
CA ASP A 170 12.29 16.66 -20.06
C ASP A 170 11.74 17.36 -21.31
N LYS A 171 10.42 17.53 -21.39
CA LYS A 171 9.76 18.13 -22.57
C LYS A 171 10.25 19.57 -22.83
N THR A 172 10.44 20.35 -21.75
CA THR A 172 10.72 21.79 -21.84
C THR A 172 12.21 22.05 -22.00
N THR A 173 13.04 21.46 -21.13
CA THR A 173 14.48 21.70 -21.11
C THR A 173 15.25 20.84 -22.09
N LYS A 174 14.63 19.79 -22.61
CA LYS A 174 15.25 18.75 -23.47
C LYS A 174 16.45 18.05 -22.83
N LYS A 175 16.62 18.18 -21.53
CA LYS A 175 17.66 17.46 -20.78
C LYS A 175 17.23 16.02 -20.54
N LYS A 176 18.17 15.09 -20.70
CA LYS A 176 17.96 13.68 -20.39
C LYS A 176 17.72 13.52 -18.90
N LEU A 177 16.70 12.73 -18.52
CA LEU A 177 16.45 12.37 -17.14
C LEU A 177 17.57 11.44 -16.63
N SER A 178 17.97 11.63 -15.38
CA SER A 178 18.88 10.69 -14.73
C SER A 178 18.22 9.34 -14.46
N ASN A 179 19.01 8.28 -14.32
CA ASN A 179 18.47 6.96 -13.97
C ASN A 179 17.68 6.98 -12.66
N ASN A 180 18.11 7.77 -11.68
CA ASN A 180 17.42 7.90 -10.40
C ASN A 180 16.05 8.61 -10.56
N ASP A 181 15.98 9.65 -11.39
CA ASP A 181 14.71 10.33 -11.69
C ASP A 181 13.72 9.40 -12.39
N ILE A 182 14.21 8.57 -13.33
CA ILE A 182 13.39 7.58 -14.03
C ILE A 182 12.90 6.50 -13.08
N ILE A 183 13.76 5.97 -12.20
CA ILE A 183 13.36 4.97 -11.19
C ILE A 183 12.30 5.57 -10.26
N ARG A 184 12.50 6.80 -9.78
CA ARG A 184 11.53 7.49 -8.92
C ARG A 184 10.21 7.71 -9.64
N LEU A 185 10.24 8.17 -10.88
CA LEU A 185 9.06 8.38 -11.73
C LEU A 185 8.27 7.07 -11.88
N PHE A 186 8.92 5.99 -12.26
CA PHE A 186 8.26 4.69 -12.44
C PHE A 186 7.74 4.12 -11.11
N ALA A 187 8.48 4.26 -10.01
CA ALA A 187 8.05 3.75 -8.70
C ALA A 187 6.80 4.45 -8.16
N ILE A 188 6.68 5.77 -8.36
CA ILE A 188 5.52 6.55 -7.92
C ILE A 188 4.28 6.23 -8.79
N ASN A 189 4.49 5.92 -10.05
CA ASN A 189 3.43 5.80 -11.05
C ASN A 189 3.11 4.35 -11.46
N MET A 190 3.49 3.36 -10.67
CA MET A 190 3.26 1.93 -10.97
C MET A 190 1.79 1.61 -11.32
N ASP A 191 0.87 2.20 -10.56
CA ASP A 191 -0.57 1.96 -10.72
C ASP A 191 -1.25 3.01 -11.62
N TYR A 192 -0.49 3.92 -12.25
CA TYR A 192 -1.02 5.08 -12.97
C TYR A 192 -1.95 4.69 -14.13
N THR A 193 -1.51 3.74 -14.96
CA THR A 193 -2.32 3.28 -16.12
C THR A 193 -3.59 2.57 -15.65
N GLU A 194 -3.50 1.73 -14.60
CA GLU A 194 -4.66 1.02 -14.05
C GLU A 194 -5.70 2.00 -13.50
N ILE A 195 -5.25 3.04 -12.80
CA ILE A 195 -6.14 4.07 -12.24
C ILE A 195 -6.79 4.88 -13.34
N ILE A 196 -6.02 5.35 -14.35
CA ILE A 196 -6.56 6.10 -15.49
C ILE A 196 -7.54 5.25 -16.30
N ASP A 197 -7.23 3.97 -16.55
CA ASP A 197 -8.11 3.05 -17.28
C ASP A 197 -9.43 2.79 -16.54
N ARG A 198 -9.35 2.57 -15.21
CA ARG A 198 -10.53 2.39 -14.35
C ARG A 198 -11.42 3.62 -14.36
N ASP A 199 -10.84 4.80 -14.12
CA ASP A 199 -11.59 6.04 -14.02
C ASP A 199 -12.16 6.45 -15.39
N ALA A 200 -11.43 6.18 -16.47
CA ALA A 200 -11.92 6.36 -17.84
C ALA A 200 -13.11 5.46 -18.17
N ALA A 201 -13.07 4.21 -17.73
CA ALA A 201 -14.20 3.28 -17.90
C ALA A 201 -15.44 3.74 -17.11
N VAL A 202 -15.26 4.24 -15.88
CA VAL A 202 -16.36 4.80 -15.07
C VAL A 202 -16.97 6.04 -15.74
N CYS A 203 -16.12 6.90 -16.32
CA CYS A 203 -16.57 8.11 -17.01
C CYS A 203 -17.06 7.84 -18.46
N GLY A 204 -16.92 6.64 -18.99
CA GLY A 204 -17.29 6.28 -20.37
C GLY A 204 -16.42 6.95 -21.44
N VAL A 205 -15.16 7.25 -21.16
CA VAL A 205 -14.27 8.01 -22.04
C VAL A 205 -12.98 7.26 -22.36
N HIS A 206 -12.26 7.71 -23.38
CA HIS A 206 -10.96 7.14 -23.72
C HIS A 206 -9.89 7.56 -22.68
N PRO A 207 -9.02 6.64 -22.17
CA PRO A 207 -8.03 6.93 -21.12
C PRO A 207 -7.13 8.13 -21.43
N LYS A 208 -6.61 8.26 -22.64
CA LYS A 208 -5.77 9.40 -23.03
C LYS A 208 -6.51 10.73 -23.03
N LEU A 209 -7.81 10.72 -23.40
CA LEU A 209 -8.63 11.92 -23.34
C LEU A 209 -8.89 12.31 -21.88
N LEU A 210 -9.19 11.31 -21.02
CA LEU A 210 -9.34 11.56 -19.58
C LEU A 210 -8.07 12.17 -19.02
N GLU A 211 -6.91 11.58 -19.25
CA GLU A 211 -5.62 12.10 -18.75
C GLU A 211 -5.40 13.55 -19.20
N ASP A 212 -5.61 13.85 -20.48
CA ASP A 212 -5.43 15.22 -20.99
C ASP A 212 -6.35 16.23 -20.30
N ILE A 213 -7.60 15.87 -20.03
CA ILE A 213 -8.54 16.70 -19.29
C ILE A 213 -8.07 16.89 -17.84
N LEU A 214 -7.73 15.80 -17.16
CA LEU A 214 -7.32 15.84 -15.76
C LEU A 214 -6.03 16.64 -15.56
N ILE A 215 -5.06 16.55 -16.46
CA ILE A 215 -3.83 17.37 -16.43
C ILE A 215 -4.17 18.88 -16.48
N GLN A 216 -5.21 19.24 -17.26
CA GLN A 216 -5.59 20.65 -17.40
C GLN A 216 -6.31 21.20 -16.16
N ILE A 217 -7.10 20.34 -15.51
CA ILE A 217 -7.92 20.76 -14.38
C ILE A 217 -7.22 20.52 -13.02
N ALA A 218 -6.19 19.68 -12.98
CA ALA A 218 -5.48 19.34 -11.73
C ALA A 218 -4.86 20.58 -11.05
N ASP A 219 -4.32 21.51 -11.83
CA ASP A 219 -3.73 22.75 -11.32
C ASP A 219 -4.79 23.74 -10.81
N ASP A 220 -6.02 23.66 -11.33
CA ASP A 220 -7.13 24.55 -11.01
C ASP A 220 -8.08 23.94 -9.93
N ILE A 221 -7.88 22.65 -9.58
CA ILE A 221 -8.57 22.03 -8.45
C ILE A 221 -7.86 22.43 -7.16
N GLU A 222 -8.28 23.51 -6.56
CA GLU A 222 -8.03 23.74 -5.15
C GLU A 222 -8.86 22.69 -4.37
N PHE A 223 -8.17 21.83 -3.64
CA PHE A 223 -8.82 21.03 -2.61
C PHE A 223 -9.60 21.98 -1.72
N SER A 224 -10.91 21.77 -1.61
CA SER A 224 -11.89 22.73 -1.15
C SER A 224 -11.44 23.53 0.08
N SER A 225 -11.95 24.76 0.21
CA SER A 225 -11.78 25.61 1.37
C SER A 225 -12.09 24.87 2.68
N ARG A 226 -13.12 23.99 2.70
CA ARG A 226 -13.46 23.13 3.84
C ARG A 226 -12.36 22.16 4.20
N THR A 227 -11.77 21.44 3.24
CA THR A 227 -10.63 20.54 3.55
C THR A 227 -9.44 21.33 4.07
N ASN A 228 -9.20 22.55 3.56
CA ASN A 228 -8.17 23.45 4.08
C ASN A 228 -8.49 23.93 5.48
N GLU A 229 -9.74 24.30 5.76
CA GLU A 229 -10.22 24.72 7.08
C GLU A 229 -10.11 23.58 8.09
N TYR A 230 -10.60 22.38 7.75
CA TYR A 230 -10.48 21.21 8.60
C TYR A 230 -9.02 20.79 8.83
N PHE A 231 -8.18 20.87 7.82
CA PHE A 231 -6.75 20.60 7.95
C PHE A 231 -6.05 21.64 8.85
N ALA A 232 -6.38 22.92 8.70
CA ALA A 232 -5.87 23.99 9.55
C ALA A 232 -6.36 23.84 10.99
N MET A 233 -7.63 23.48 11.21
CA MET A 233 -8.21 23.20 12.52
C MET A 233 -7.59 21.98 13.17
N ALA A 234 -7.41 20.88 12.44
CA ALA A 234 -6.77 19.66 12.94
C ALA A 234 -5.32 19.96 13.33
N LYS A 235 -4.58 20.70 12.50
CA LYS A 235 -3.20 21.08 12.78
C LYS A 235 -3.08 22.02 13.99
N ALA A 236 -4.01 22.96 14.16
CA ALA A 236 -4.03 23.88 15.30
C ALA A 236 -4.42 23.18 16.62
N ARG A 237 -5.38 22.24 16.58
CA ARG A 237 -5.88 21.53 17.77
C ARG A 237 -4.95 20.41 18.24
N PHE A 238 -4.32 19.69 17.32
CA PHE A 238 -3.66 18.43 17.62
C PHE A 238 -2.14 18.46 17.45
N SER A 239 -1.55 19.62 17.12
CA SER A 239 -0.10 19.75 16.82
C SER A 239 0.40 18.69 15.81
N VAL A 240 -0.46 18.26 14.89
CA VAL A 240 -0.19 17.16 13.99
C VAL A 240 0.72 17.64 12.87
N THR A 241 1.94 17.17 12.86
CA THR A 241 2.92 17.44 11.79
C THR A 241 2.87 16.39 10.68
N ALA A 242 2.23 15.24 10.94
CA ALA A 242 2.31 14.04 10.11
C ALA A 242 1.09 13.76 9.21
N ILE A 243 -0.07 14.42 9.42
CA ILE A 243 -1.23 14.21 8.56
C ILE A 243 -1.13 15.12 7.36
N ASP A 244 -0.93 14.51 6.20
CA ASP A 244 -1.05 15.25 4.95
C ASP A 244 -2.53 15.53 4.62
N LYS A 245 -2.74 16.59 3.81
CA LYS A 245 -4.06 17.05 3.38
C LYS A 245 -4.87 15.94 2.66
N ALA A 246 -4.19 15.03 2.00
CA ALA A 246 -4.80 13.92 1.27
C ALA A 246 -5.35 12.84 2.21
N THR A 247 -4.66 12.57 3.30
CA THR A 247 -5.12 11.64 4.36
C THR A 247 -6.37 12.20 5.03
N LEU A 248 -6.38 13.50 5.36
CA LEU A 248 -7.55 14.15 5.94
C LEU A 248 -8.76 14.14 4.99
N THR A 249 -8.55 14.39 3.69
CA THR A 249 -9.61 14.33 2.66
C THR A 249 -10.21 12.92 2.56
N GLY A 250 -9.41 11.86 2.66
CA GLY A 250 -9.88 10.48 2.70
C GLY A 250 -10.76 10.17 3.92
N PHE A 251 -10.61 10.89 5.03
CA PHE A 251 -11.45 10.74 6.23
C PHE A 251 -12.74 11.56 6.19
N ILE A 252 -12.71 12.72 5.57
CA ILE A 252 -13.83 13.67 5.59
C ILE A 252 -14.90 13.30 4.57
N ASN A 253 -14.74 12.38 3.69
CA ASN A 253 -15.70 11.84 2.70
C ASN A 253 -16.77 12.85 2.16
N GLU A 254 -16.58 14.15 2.45
CA GLU A 254 -17.44 15.24 2.04
C GLU A 254 -16.74 15.99 0.91
N GLY A 255 -17.31 15.80 -0.22
CA GLY A 255 -17.08 16.32 -1.53
C GLY A 255 -16.02 17.39 -1.71
N ILE A 256 -15.11 17.14 -2.63
CA ILE A 256 -14.34 18.18 -3.26
C ILE A 256 -15.35 19.24 -3.75
N GLN A 257 -15.38 20.41 -3.15
CA GLN A 257 -16.19 21.50 -3.69
C GLN A 257 -15.52 21.99 -4.96
N PHE A 258 -16.20 21.77 -6.07
CA PHE A 258 -15.81 22.21 -7.38
C PHE A 258 -16.33 23.61 -7.60
N ASP A 259 -15.46 24.62 -7.57
CA ASP A 259 -15.83 25.98 -7.92
C ASP A 259 -15.35 26.32 -9.33
N LEU A 260 -16.32 26.36 -10.26
CA LEU A 260 -16.10 26.75 -11.65
C LEU A 260 -15.51 28.16 -11.82
N LYS A 261 -15.67 29.06 -10.84
CA LYS A 261 -15.21 30.44 -10.94
C LYS A 261 -13.68 30.54 -11.01
N ASN A 262 -12.98 29.52 -10.51
CA ASN A 262 -11.52 29.49 -10.51
C ASN A 262 -10.94 28.83 -11.77
N PHE A 263 -11.77 28.28 -12.67
CA PHE A 263 -11.30 27.58 -13.86
C PHE A 263 -10.99 28.53 -15.00
N LYS A 264 -9.82 28.38 -15.59
CA LYS A 264 -9.42 29.06 -16.82
C LYS A 264 -10.04 28.38 -18.05
N ILE A 265 -11.37 28.44 -18.16
CA ILE A 265 -12.17 27.73 -19.17
C ILE A 265 -11.68 27.99 -20.58
N GLU A 266 -11.33 29.24 -20.93
CA GLU A 266 -10.83 29.61 -22.27
C GLU A 266 -9.47 28.95 -22.59
N ALA A 267 -8.59 28.82 -21.61
CA ALA A 267 -7.32 28.13 -21.79
C ALA A 267 -7.53 26.61 -21.97
N LEU A 268 -8.43 26.03 -21.18
CA LEU A 268 -8.84 24.64 -21.28
C LEU A 268 -9.48 24.34 -22.65
N LYS A 269 -10.43 25.19 -23.07
CA LYS A 269 -11.09 25.11 -24.38
C LYS A 269 -10.06 25.13 -25.51
N LYS A 270 -9.21 26.16 -25.56
CA LYS A 270 -8.17 26.30 -26.59
C LYS A 270 -7.26 25.08 -26.66
N ARG A 271 -6.91 24.49 -25.52
CA ARG A 271 -5.98 23.38 -25.47
C ARG A 271 -6.61 22.06 -25.90
N ILE A 272 -7.83 21.77 -25.47
CA ILE A 272 -8.55 20.54 -25.84
C ILE A 272 -8.98 20.61 -27.32
N GLU A 273 -9.59 21.69 -27.74
CA GLU A 273 -10.04 21.85 -29.13
C GLU A 273 -8.89 21.87 -30.13
N SER A 274 -7.69 22.38 -29.75
CA SER A 274 -6.51 22.32 -30.61
C SER A 274 -5.95 20.92 -30.76
N LYS A 275 -6.07 20.07 -29.72
CA LYS A 275 -5.59 18.68 -29.76
C LYS A 275 -6.61 17.71 -30.36
N TYR A 276 -7.89 17.95 -30.10
CA TYR A 276 -9.01 17.12 -30.58
C TYR A 276 -9.92 17.93 -31.47
N ARG A 277 -9.66 17.90 -32.76
CA ARG A 277 -10.29 18.76 -33.81
C ARG A 277 -11.82 18.75 -33.80
N PHE A 278 -12.43 17.64 -33.34
CA PHE A 278 -13.88 17.46 -33.32
C PHE A 278 -14.48 17.47 -31.93
N MET A 279 -13.72 17.93 -30.93
CA MET A 279 -14.20 18.13 -29.57
C MET A 279 -14.51 19.63 -29.35
N HIS A 280 -15.62 19.89 -28.68
CA HIS A 280 -16.03 21.22 -28.23
C HIS A 280 -16.12 21.29 -26.73
N VAL A 281 -15.69 22.40 -26.17
CA VAL A 281 -15.79 22.68 -24.73
C VAL A 281 -16.76 23.83 -24.52
N SER A 282 -17.78 23.59 -23.71
CA SER A 282 -18.84 24.56 -23.40
C SER A 282 -19.15 24.57 -21.90
N VAL A 283 -19.87 25.61 -21.45
CA VAL A 283 -20.42 25.66 -20.09
C VAL A 283 -21.93 25.59 -20.17
N VAL A 284 -22.52 24.55 -19.58
CA VAL A 284 -23.96 24.33 -19.60
C VAL A 284 -24.43 24.11 -18.17
N ASN A 285 -25.38 24.93 -17.71
CA ASN A 285 -25.94 24.87 -16.35
C ASN A 285 -24.86 24.81 -15.24
N GLY A 286 -23.79 25.60 -15.39
CA GLY A 286 -22.73 25.64 -14.39
C GLY A 286 -21.75 24.47 -14.43
N HIS A 287 -21.80 23.61 -15.44
CA HIS A 287 -20.87 22.50 -15.64
C HIS A 287 -20.03 22.71 -16.91
N ILE A 288 -18.78 22.30 -16.88
CA ILE A 288 -17.96 22.25 -18.09
C ILE A 288 -18.31 20.95 -18.85
N VAL A 289 -18.70 21.08 -20.10
CA VAL A 289 -19.10 19.97 -20.95
C VAL A 289 -18.10 19.85 -22.12
N PHE A 290 -17.52 18.66 -22.26
CA PHE A 290 -16.73 18.26 -23.42
C PHE A 290 -17.59 17.34 -24.26
N GLU A 291 -17.78 17.67 -25.52
CA GLU A 291 -18.62 16.90 -26.42
C GLU A 291 -18.01 16.84 -27.82
N GLY A 292 -18.01 15.66 -28.42
CA GLY A 292 -17.53 15.49 -29.78
C GLY A 292 -16.86 14.16 -30.06
N LEU A 293 -16.15 14.06 -31.18
CA LEU A 293 -15.48 12.84 -31.62
C LEU A 293 -14.01 12.84 -31.20
N ALA A 294 -13.62 11.83 -30.44
CA ALA A 294 -12.22 11.56 -30.11
C ALA A 294 -11.97 10.05 -30.09
N TYR A 295 -10.83 9.59 -30.62
CA TYR A 295 -10.47 8.18 -30.74
C TYR A 295 -11.57 7.33 -31.41
N ASP A 296 -12.13 7.83 -32.52
CA ASP A 296 -13.18 7.21 -33.32
C ASP A 296 -14.48 6.89 -32.58
N LYS A 297 -14.71 7.56 -31.45
CA LYS A 297 -15.92 7.43 -30.62
C LYS A 297 -16.49 8.79 -30.26
N GLN A 298 -17.82 8.88 -30.24
CA GLN A 298 -18.50 10.02 -29.68
C GLN A 298 -18.23 10.05 -28.16
N GLN A 299 -17.74 11.17 -27.68
CA GLN A 299 -17.42 11.40 -26.27
C GLN A 299 -18.32 12.51 -25.73
N ARG A 300 -18.80 12.34 -24.50
CA ARG A 300 -19.46 13.40 -23.74
C ARG A 300 -19.06 13.30 -22.29
N ILE A 301 -18.43 14.33 -21.78
CA ILE A 301 -17.92 14.40 -20.42
C ILE A 301 -18.48 15.65 -19.77
N ILE A 302 -19.05 15.49 -18.59
CA ILE A 302 -19.56 16.60 -17.78
C ILE A 302 -18.69 16.70 -16.54
N ILE A 303 -17.93 17.79 -16.42
CA ILE A 303 -17.12 18.02 -15.23
C ILE A 303 -17.97 18.70 -14.18
N GLY A 304 -18.21 17.99 -13.11
CA GLY A 304 -18.91 18.39 -11.90
C GLY A 304 -18.37 17.61 -10.72
N GLU A 305 -19.01 17.74 -9.56
CA GLU A 305 -18.57 17.06 -8.33
C GLU A 305 -18.42 15.55 -8.49
N GLN A 306 -19.39 14.91 -9.16
CA GLN A 306 -19.37 13.47 -9.38
C GLN A 306 -18.17 13.03 -10.25
N PHE A 307 -17.85 13.78 -11.31
CA PHE A 307 -16.68 13.50 -12.15
C PHE A 307 -15.39 13.60 -11.36
N ILE A 308 -15.23 14.67 -10.59
CA ILE A 308 -14.06 14.89 -9.74
C ILE A 308 -13.93 13.78 -8.69
N SER A 309 -15.05 13.39 -8.08
CA SER A 309 -15.08 12.27 -7.12
C SER A 309 -14.67 10.95 -7.77
N ASN A 310 -15.18 10.66 -8.96
CA ASN A 310 -14.83 9.43 -9.70
C ASN A 310 -13.35 9.38 -10.11
N CYS A 311 -12.75 10.53 -10.39
CA CYS A 311 -11.35 10.64 -10.85
C CYS A 311 -10.37 11.07 -9.75
N TYR A 312 -10.77 10.99 -8.47
CA TYR A 312 -9.98 11.50 -7.35
C TYR A 312 -8.56 10.91 -7.29
N ASP A 313 -8.43 9.60 -7.44
CA ASP A 313 -7.12 8.93 -7.39
C ASP A 313 -6.22 9.34 -8.55
N ALA A 314 -6.78 9.49 -9.77
CA ALA A 314 -6.07 9.95 -10.93
C ALA A 314 -5.58 11.40 -10.75
N ILE A 315 -6.45 12.30 -10.28
CA ILE A 315 -6.11 13.70 -10.00
C ILE A 315 -4.98 13.77 -8.96
N LYS A 316 -5.08 13.00 -7.88
CA LYS A 316 -4.06 12.93 -6.83
C LYS A 316 -2.70 12.46 -7.36
N LEU A 317 -2.69 11.48 -8.26
CA LEU A 317 -1.46 11.02 -8.89
C LEU A 317 -0.87 12.05 -9.83
N ILE A 318 -1.70 12.71 -10.63
CA ILE A 318 -1.27 13.78 -11.54
C ILE A 318 -0.64 14.93 -10.74
N ALA A 319 -1.29 15.36 -9.67
CA ALA A 319 -0.80 16.43 -8.80
C ALA A 319 0.54 16.11 -8.08
N LYS A 320 0.88 14.83 -7.92
CA LYS A 320 2.16 14.39 -7.35
C LYS A 320 3.32 14.46 -8.33
N ASN A 321 3.04 14.59 -9.61
CA ASN A 321 4.04 14.61 -10.66
C ASN A 321 4.34 16.05 -11.09
N ASP A 322 5.59 16.46 -11.00
CA ASP A 322 6.05 17.77 -11.49
C ASP A 322 5.90 17.93 -13.01
N ARG A 323 5.65 16.81 -13.71
CA ARG A 323 5.62 16.74 -15.18
C ARG A 323 4.57 15.75 -15.64
N ALA A 324 3.73 16.21 -16.54
CA ALA A 324 2.70 15.39 -17.18
C ALA A 324 3.11 14.88 -18.58
N TYR A 325 4.16 15.47 -19.19
CA TYR A 325 4.62 15.14 -20.53
C TYR A 325 6.13 14.99 -20.58
N PHE A 326 6.58 14.04 -21.39
CA PHE A 326 7.98 13.70 -21.57
C PHE A 326 8.32 13.68 -23.07
N ARG A 327 9.61 13.81 -23.38
CA ARG A 327 10.12 13.50 -24.73
C ARG A 327 10.80 12.13 -24.67
N VAL A 328 10.30 11.18 -25.47
CA VAL A 328 10.89 9.85 -25.60
C VAL A 328 11.26 9.63 -27.06
N ASP A 329 12.52 9.38 -27.32
CA ASP A 329 13.07 9.20 -28.66
C ASP A 329 12.65 10.33 -29.62
N GLY A 330 12.67 11.57 -29.13
CA GLY A 330 12.32 12.76 -29.90
C GLY A 330 10.82 13.07 -30.00
N LYS A 331 9.91 12.16 -29.59
CA LYS A 331 8.47 12.36 -29.57
C LYS A 331 7.97 12.82 -28.20
N VAL A 332 7.03 13.74 -28.18
CA VAL A 332 6.36 14.16 -26.96
C VAL A 332 5.22 13.20 -26.66
N ILE A 333 5.25 12.56 -25.50
CA ILE A 333 4.23 11.63 -25.00
C ILE A 333 3.78 12.03 -23.62
N SER A 334 2.60 11.59 -23.23
CA SER A 334 2.05 11.81 -21.88
C SER A 334 2.64 10.81 -20.87
N LEU A 335 2.37 11.06 -19.57
CA LEU A 335 2.76 10.11 -18.51
C LEU A 335 2.06 8.76 -18.68
N TYR A 336 0.77 8.75 -19.08
CA TYR A 336 0.04 7.52 -19.37
C TYR A 336 0.70 6.71 -20.47
N GLU A 337 1.09 7.36 -21.57
CA GLU A 337 1.79 6.68 -22.69
C GLU A 337 3.16 6.16 -22.24
N LEU A 338 3.91 6.95 -21.47
CA LEU A 338 5.20 6.52 -20.94
C LEU A 338 5.06 5.31 -20.00
N MET A 339 4.09 5.33 -19.10
CA MET A 339 3.84 4.21 -18.19
C MET A 339 3.30 2.98 -18.92
N SER A 340 2.49 3.17 -19.97
CA SER A 340 2.06 2.07 -20.84
C SER A 340 3.24 1.39 -21.53
N MET A 341 4.19 2.17 -22.05
CA MET A 341 5.43 1.62 -22.62
C MET A 341 6.28 0.89 -21.56
N ALA A 342 6.39 1.45 -20.36
CA ALA A 342 7.12 0.83 -19.27
C ALA A 342 6.48 -0.49 -18.81
N ASN A 343 5.17 -0.54 -18.70
CA ASN A 343 4.42 -1.76 -18.34
C ASN A 343 4.54 -2.84 -19.43
N ALA A 344 4.62 -2.47 -20.71
CA ALA A 344 4.85 -3.39 -21.79
C ALA A 344 6.21 -4.12 -21.73
N MET A 345 7.19 -3.59 -20.95
CA MET A 345 8.44 -4.29 -20.67
C MET A 345 8.28 -5.48 -19.75
N MET A 346 7.15 -5.56 -19.02
CA MET A 346 6.86 -6.62 -18.05
C MET A 346 5.43 -7.13 -18.21
N PRO A 347 5.07 -7.74 -19.36
CA PRO A 347 3.69 -8.09 -19.68
C PRO A 347 3.07 -9.12 -18.70
N ASN A 348 3.89 -9.83 -17.94
CA ASN A 348 3.47 -10.87 -17.01
C ASN A 348 3.88 -10.56 -15.56
N LEU A 349 3.98 -9.27 -15.22
CA LEU A 349 4.15 -8.86 -13.82
C LEU A 349 2.83 -9.09 -13.08
N LYS A 350 2.85 -9.99 -12.09
CA LYS A 350 1.72 -10.23 -11.19
C LYS A 350 1.95 -9.47 -9.89
N ARG A 351 0.98 -8.67 -9.45
CA ARG A 351 0.94 -8.10 -8.11
C ARG A 351 0.28 -9.11 -7.15
N TYR A 352 0.86 -9.31 -6.00
CA TYR A 352 0.27 -10.08 -4.90
C TYR A 352 -0.35 -9.11 -3.89
N LYS A 353 -1.65 -9.27 -3.62
CA LYS A 353 -2.37 -8.50 -2.59
C LYS A 353 -2.17 -9.13 -1.21
N GLY A 354 -1.97 -10.45 -1.17
CA GLY A 354 -1.72 -11.19 0.05
C GLY A 354 -1.02 -12.52 -0.19
N LEU A 355 -0.56 -13.13 0.90
CA LEU A 355 0.13 -14.43 0.91
C LEU A 355 -0.73 -15.56 0.32
N GLY A 356 -2.05 -15.50 0.48
CA GLY A 356 -3.00 -16.47 -0.05
C GLY A 356 -3.08 -16.50 -1.58
N GLU A 357 -2.58 -15.47 -2.27
CA GLU A 357 -2.53 -15.42 -3.75
C GLU A 357 -1.32 -16.15 -4.35
N GLN A 358 -0.37 -16.54 -3.50
CA GLN A 358 0.78 -17.33 -3.90
C GLN A 358 0.43 -18.82 -3.83
N ASN A 359 0.76 -19.56 -4.88
CA ASN A 359 0.69 -21.01 -4.79
C ASN A 359 1.81 -21.55 -3.87
N PRO A 360 1.73 -22.81 -3.40
CA PRO A 360 2.72 -23.36 -2.47
C PRO A 360 4.17 -23.25 -2.95
N SER A 361 4.44 -23.44 -4.24
CA SER A 361 5.81 -23.32 -4.76
C SER A 361 6.30 -21.89 -4.76
N GLU A 362 5.46 -20.92 -5.14
CA GLU A 362 5.77 -19.50 -5.09
C GLU A 362 6.04 -19.06 -3.64
N LEU A 363 5.22 -19.48 -2.67
CA LEU A 363 5.38 -19.16 -1.27
C LEU A 363 6.67 -19.77 -0.68
N LYS A 364 7.00 -21.00 -1.08
CA LYS A 364 8.27 -21.63 -0.70
C LYS A 364 9.48 -20.86 -1.21
N GLU A 365 9.48 -20.54 -2.51
CA GLU A 365 10.60 -19.86 -3.15
C GLU A 365 10.80 -18.43 -2.63
N SER A 366 9.71 -17.71 -2.34
CA SER A 366 9.78 -16.29 -2.01
C SER A 366 9.90 -15.98 -0.52
N THR A 367 9.26 -16.80 0.35
CA THR A 367 9.01 -16.38 1.74
C THR A 367 9.42 -17.40 2.78
N MET A 368 9.24 -18.70 2.52
CA MET A 368 9.48 -19.74 3.53
C MET A 368 10.81 -20.49 3.36
N GLY A 369 11.28 -20.64 2.12
CA GLY A 369 12.52 -21.37 1.83
C GLY A 369 13.74 -20.64 2.37
N ILE A 370 14.59 -21.35 3.09
CA ILE A 370 15.76 -20.77 3.80
C ILE A 370 16.73 -20.06 2.83
N GLU A 371 16.86 -20.58 1.62
CA GLU A 371 17.84 -20.11 0.64
C GLU A 371 17.47 -18.75 0.00
N ASN A 372 16.17 -18.47 -0.14
CA ASN A 372 15.71 -17.32 -0.96
C ASN A 372 14.91 -16.28 -0.17
N ARG A 373 14.47 -16.60 1.03
CA ARG A 373 13.63 -15.71 1.83
C ARG A 373 14.42 -14.54 2.40
N THR A 374 13.74 -13.43 2.56
CA THR A 374 14.24 -12.27 3.30
C THR A 374 13.55 -12.20 4.66
N LEU A 375 14.35 -12.16 5.74
CA LEU A 375 13.88 -11.97 7.10
C LEU A 375 14.48 -10.69 7.68
N ILE A 376 13.65 -9.88 8.31
CA ILE A 376 14.07 -8.73 9.10
C ILE A 376 14.09 -9.16 10.57
N GLN A 377 15.26 -9.12 11.19
CA GLN A 377 15.41 -9.40 12.62
C GLN A 377 15.04 -8.17 13.43
N TYR A 378 14.19 -8.32 14.42
CA TYR A 378 13.88 -7.25 15.35
C TYR A 378 14.92 -7.13 16.43
N THR A 379 15.38 -5.90 16.65
CA THR A 379 16.17 -5.50 17.81
C THR A 379 15.27 -4.78 18.82
N MET A 380 15.74 -4.60 20.05
CA MET A 380 14.98 -3.85 21.07
C MET A 380 14.67 -2.41 20.61
N ASP A 381 15.61 -1.78 19.89
CA ASP A 381 15.44 -0.40 19.43
C ASP A 381 14.49 -0.33 18.25
N SER A 382 14.68 -1.16 17.22
CA SER A 382 13.77 -1.19 16.07
C SER A 382 12.33 -1.56 16.47
N ALA A 383 12.16 -2.45 17.47
CA ALA A 383 10.85 -2.81 17.98
C ALA A 383 10.15 -1.64 18.67
N LYS A 384 10.89 -0.85 19.46
CA LYS A 384 10.35 0.34 20.12
C LYS A 384 9.98 1.43 19.11
N GLU A 385 10.83 1.67 18.12
CA GLU A 385 10.60 2.66 17.07
C GLU A 385 9.34 2.32 16.25
N GLU A 386 9.18 1.06 15.84
CA GLU A 386 8.00 0.61 15.07
C GLU A 386 6.71 0.76 15.88
N ILE A 387 6.74 0.40 17.17
CA ILE A 387 5.57 0.53 18.06
C ILE A 387 5.22 2.01 18.28
N GLU A 388 6.21 2.86 18.50
CA GLU A 388 5.98 4.30 18.71
C GLU A 388 5.40 4.97 17.47
N MET A 389 5.91 4.63 16.28
CA MET A 389 5.38 5.14 15.01
C MET A 389 3.89 4.81 14.84
N ILE A 390 3.49 3.57 15.11
CA ILE A 390 2.07 3.17 14.98
C ILE A 390 1.22 3.76 16.10
N ARG A 391 1.77 3.93 17.32
CA ARG A 391 1.06 4.62 18.40
C ARG A 391 0.70 6.05 17.98
N ILE A 392 1.63 6.78 17.38
CA ILE A 392 1.40 8.14 16.87
C ILE A 392 0.28 8.11 15.82
N ILE A 393 0.33 7.19 14.86
CA ILE A 393 -0.68 7.07 13.81
C ILE A 393 -2.07 6.75 14.40
N ASP A 394 -2.16 5.83 15.35
CA ASP A 394 -3.44 5.43 15.97
C ASP A 394 -4.02 6.53 16.87
N GLU A 395 -3.19 7.24 17.63
CA GLU A 395 -3.61 8.37 18.47
C GLU A 395 -4.11 9.54 17.62
N ASP A 396 -3.40 9.88 16.54
CA ASP A 396 -3.78 10.91 15.60
C ASP A 396 -5.12 10.57 14.91
N ARG A 397 -5.29 9.32 14.46
CA ARG A 397 -6.53 8.83 13.89
C ARG A 397 -7.72 8.93 14.85
N GLY A 398 -7.54 8.48 16.10
CA GLY A 398 -8.57 8.56 17.13
C GLY A 398 -8.93 10.00 17.51
N SER A 399 -7.97 10.89 17.53
CA SER A 399 -8.16 12.32 17.83
C SER A 399 -8.86 13.04 16.69
N LEU A 400 -8.50 12.75 15.45
CA LEU A 400 -9.17 13.27 14.26
C LEU A 400 -10.64 12.84 14.19
N LEU A 401 -10.92 11.55 14.38
CA LEU A 401 -12.30 11.05 14.38
C LEU A 401 -13.15 11.69 15.49
N ARG A 402 -12.61 11.87 16.68
CA ARG A 402 -13.29 12.58 17.78
C ARG A 402 -13.49 14.07 17.46
N GLY A 403 -12.50 14.72 16.84
CA GLY A 403 -12.59 16.11 16.41
C GLY A 403 -13.67 16.32 15.35
N ILE A 404 -13.78 15.42 14.39
CA ILE A 404 -14.82 15.45 13.34
C ILE A 404 -16.22 15.25 13.94
N THR A 405 -16.38 14.34 14.91
CA THR A 405 -17.67 14.10 15.57
C THR A 405 -18.14 15.31 16.38
N ILE A 406 -17.22 16.01 17.05
CA ILE A 406 -17.54 17.23 17.82
C ILE A 406 -17.91 18.37 16.86
N THR A 407 -17.24 18.49 15.72
CA THR A 407 -17.53 19.55 14.73
C THR A 407 -18.88 19.33 14.02
N LYS A 408 -19.33 18.11 13.87
CA LYS A 408 -20.67 17.80 13.35
C LYS A 408 -21.80 18.24 14.30
N GLN A 409 -21.56 18.20 15.60
CA GLN A 409 -22.52 18.69 16.61
C GLN A 409 -22.53 20.20 16.76
N ASP A 410 -21.43 20.89 16.38
CA ASP A 410 -21.31 22.36 16.47
C ASP A 410 -21.78 23.09 15.20
N ILE A 411 -22.25 22.36 14.16
CA ILE A 411 -22.71 22.93 12.88
C ILE A 411 -24.25 22.80 12.73
N GLU A 412 -24.96 22.13 13.62
CA GLU A 412 -26.41 22.20 13.79
C GLU A 412 -26.79 23.31 14.82
#